data_56a39bd0ee157096271f44d5f5c1eb98
#
_entry.id   56a39bd0ee157096271f44d5f5c1eb98
#
_cell.length_a   1.000
_cell.length_b   1.000
_cell.length_c   1.000
_cell.angle_alpha   90.00
_cell.angle_beta   90.00
_cell.angle_gamma   90.00
#
_symmetry.space_group_name_H-M   'P 1'
#
loop_
_entity.id
_entity.type
_entity.pdbx_description
1 polymer ?
#
loop_
_entity_poly.entity_id
_entity_poly.type
_entity_poly.pdbx_seq_one_letter_code
_entity_poly.pdbx_strand_id
1 'polypeptide(L)'
;MSTTLVDRLRSGDARALARAISTVENRGAGWSDLLKALFPHTGKARVIGLTGAPGSGKSTLVDQLAKHYRKEDQTVGIVAVDPTSPYTGGAILGDRIRMQDHYGDPGIYIRSMATRGCLGGLARATADAATVLDASGRDLIMIETVGVGQDEVDIVRLADVSIVILVPGMGDDVQTIKAGIMEIADIFVINKSDREGAERVEREIRAMQSLATRNDRWTPPIVKTVASEGMGTAELADAIANYEDYLKKENLVFKKNVENWQERLVEMLRDAMLEKARTRMETDGGSLRRYAAEIAEHKRDPYSLVEEIVRGAERNGG
;
A
#
# COMPACT_ATOMS: atom_id res chain seq x y z
N MET A 1 13.71 15.06 -31.54
CA MET A 1 14.17 14.77 -30.16
C MET A 1 13.45 13.51 -29.72
N SER A 2 14.16 12.51 -29.21
CA SER A 2 13.51 11.28 -28.70
C SER A 2 12.75 11.65 -27.43
N THR A 3 11.41 11.46 -27.42
CA THR A 3 10.55 11.70 -26.24
C THR A 3 10.94 10.71 -25.15
N THR A 4 11.29 11.20 -23.97
CA THR A 4 11.70 10.34 -22.85
C THR A 4 10.54 9.49 -22.32
N LEU A 5 10.82 8.42 -21.56
CA LEU A 5 9.78 7.61 -20.91
C LEU A 5 8.94 8.49 -19.98
N VAL A 6 9.55 9.44 -19.29
CA VAL A 6 8.88 10.41 -18.40
C VAL A 6 7.91 11.30 -19.17
N ASP A 7 8.33 11.86 -20.31
CA ASP A 7 7.46 12.72 -21.13
C ASP A 7 6.23 11.95 -21.65
N ARG A 8 6.45 10.73 -22.14
CA ARG A 8 5.36 9.85 -22.60
C ARG A 8 4.38 9.49 -21.49
N LEU A 9 4.90 9.17 -20.30
CA LEU A 9 4.09 8.85 -19.14
C LEU A 9 3.19 10.05 -18.77
N ARG A 10 3.77 11.25 -18.71
CA ARG A 10 3.06 12.48 -18.39
C ARG A 10 2.05 12.91 -19.47
N SER A 11 2.26 12.51 -20.72
CA SER A 11 1.29 12.74 -21.80
C SER A 11 0.15 11.71 -21.83
N GLY A 12 0.04 10.81 -20.85
CA GLY A 12 -1.05 9.83 -20.73
C GLY A 12 -0.83 8.53 -21.51
N ASP A 13 0.41 8.24 -21.96
CA ASP A 13 0.71 6.98 -22.66
C ASP A 13 0.62 5.79 -21.68
N ALA A 14 -0.44 5.00 -21.82
CA ALA A 14 -0.69 3.84 -20.96
C ALA A 14 0.41 2.76 -21.04
N ARG A 15 1.09 2.63 -22.21
CA ARG A 15 2.21 1.68 -22.35
C ARG A 15 3.45 2.18 -21.62
N ALA A 16 3.70 3.50 -21.65
CA ALA A 16 4.77 4.13 -20.89
C ALA A 16 4.53 3.96 -19.38
N LEU A 17 3.30 4.17 -18.93
CA LEU A 17 2.88 3.94 -17.53
C LEU A 17 3.10 2.49 -17.11
N ALA A 18 2.61 1.52 -17.88
CA ALA A 18 2.79 0.10 -17.58
C ALA A 18 4.27 -0.30 -17.51
N ARG A 19 5.10 0.23 -18.44
CA ARG A 19 6.54 -0.02 -18.44
C ARG A 19 7.23 0.60 -17.24
N ALA A 20 6.90 1.84 -16.88
CA ALA A 20 7.46 2.53 -15.74
C ALA A 20 7.17 1.76 -14.43
N ILE A 21 5.90 1.36 -14.20
CA ILE A 21 5.52 0.56 -13.03
C ILE A 21 6.28 -0.77 -13.01
N SER A 22 6.35 -1.49 -14.15
CA SER A 22 7.09 -2.76 -14.21
C SER A 22 8.59 -2.57 -13.94
N THR A 23 9.18 -1.44 -14.36
CA THR A 23 10.60 -1.14 -14.11
C THR A 23 10.86 -0.92 -12.62
N VAL A 24 10.01 -0.16 -11.92
CA VAL A 24 10.20 0.10 -10.48
C VAL A 24 9.85 -1.13 -9.62
N GLU A 25 8.78 -1.85 -9.96
CA GLU A 25 8.37 -3.08 -9.27
C GLU A 25 9.47 -4.15 -9.28
N ASN A 26 10.13 -4.35 -10.45
CA ASN A 26 11.16 -5.37 -10.62
C ASN A 26 12.58 -4.87 -10.37
N ARG A 27 12.78 -3.62 -9.94
CA ARG A 27 14.08 -2.95 -9.85
C ARG A 27 14.91 -3.14 -11.13
N GLY A 28 14.26 -2.99 -12.28
CA GLY A 28 14.92 -3.07 -13.58
C GLY A 28 15.95 -1.96 -13.77
N ALA A 29 16.82 -2.11 -14.76
CA ALA A 29 17.87 -1.12 -15.03
C ALA A 29 17.30 0.31 -15.10
N GLY A 30 17.90 1.25 -14.34
CA GLY A 30 17.51 2.66 -14.29
C GLY A 30 16.25 2.96 -13.45
N TRP A 31 15.74 2.02 -12.67
CA TRP A 31 14.55 2.23 -11.84
C TRP A 31 14.66 3.42 -10.88
N SER A 32 15.82 3.57 -10.24
CA SER A 32 16.08 4.67 -9.30
C SER A 32 16.11 6.03 -9.99
N ASP A 33 16.77 6.11 -11.16
CA ASP A 33 16.85 7.36 -11.93
C ASP A 33 15.49 7.74 -12.52
N LEU A 34 14.67 6.74 -12.86
CA LEU A 34 13.29 6.96 -13.26
C LEU A 34 12.49 7.59 -12.13
N LEU A 35 12.55 7.04 -10.90
CA LEU A 35 11.85 7.60 -9.74
C LEU A 35 12.33 9.00 -9.39
N LYS A 36 13.65 9.26 -9.44
CA LYS A 36 14.20 10.61 -9.25
C LYS A 36 13.65 11.61 -10.27
N ALA A 37 13.55 11.21 -11.55
CA ALA A 37 13.01 12.06 -12.60
C ALA A 37 11.50 12.27 -12.47
N LEU A 38 10.75 11.32 -11.91
CA LEU A 38 9.31 11.42 -11.70
C LEU A 38 8.95 12.22 -10.44
N PHE A 39 9.78 12.19 -9.40
CA PHE A 39 9.49 12.79 -8.09
C PHE A 39 9.04 14.26 -8.14
N PRO A 40 9.65 15.16 -8.94
CA PRO A 40 9.20 16.54 -9.05
C PRO A 40 7.78 16.72 -9.59
N HIS A 41 7.18 15.66 -10.13
CA HIS A 41 5.84 15.67 -10.72
C HIS A 41 4.77 15.00 -9.84
N THR A 42 5.15 14.58 -8.62
CA THR A 42 4.28 13.94 -7.62
C THR A 42 3.70 14.93 -6.61
N GLY A 43 2.88 14.43 -5.70
CA GLY A 43 2.29 15.20 -4.59
C GLY A 43 0.94 15.83 -4.93
N LYS A 44 0.25 15.34 -5.97
CA LYS A 44 -1.07 15.82 -6.40
C LYS A 44 -2.17 14.79 -6.21
N ALA A 45 -1.86 13.52 -6.41
CA ALA A 45 -2.82 12.45 -6.24
C ALA A 45 -3.14 12.25 -4.76
N ARG A 46 -4.41 11.95 -4.47
CA ARG A 46 -4.85 11.47 -3.16
C ARG A 46 -4.66 9.98 -3.10
N VAL A 47 -4.06 9.48 -2.04
CA VAL A 47 -3.82 8.04 -1.85
C VAL A 47 -4.76 7.49 -0.78
N ILE A 48 -5.61 6.54 -1.16
CA ILE A 48 -6.56 5.87 -0.27
C ILE A 48 -6.12 4.42 -0.09
N GLY A 49 -5.85 4.02 1.14
CA GLY A 49 -5.54 2.65 1.51
C GLY A 49 -6.78 1.91 2.02
N LEU A 50 -7.05 0.73 1.46
CA LEU A 50 -8.17 -0.12 1.88
C LEU A 50 -7.61 -1.45 2.42
N THR A 51 -7.93 -1.76 3.67
CA THR A 51 -7.54 -3.01 4.32
C THR A 51 -8.73 -3.68 4.99
N GLY A 52 -8.60 -4.94 5.32
CA GLY A 52 -9.63 -5.76 5.96
C GLY A 52 -9.46 -7.23 5.60
N ALA A 53 -10.16 -8.12 6.30
CA ALA A 53 -10.04 -9.56 6.13
C ALA A 53 -10.29 -10.04 4.68
N PRO A 54 -9.70 -11.19 4.27
CA PRO A 54 -10.02 -11.80 2.99
C PRO A 54 -11.53 -12.04 2.88
N GLY A 55 -12.10 -11.73 1.71
CA GLY A 55 -13.54 -11.87 1.50
C GLY A 55 -14.40 -10.78 2.14
N SER A 56 -13.83 -9.74 2.74
CA SER A 56 -14.59 -8.60 3.27
C SER A 56 -15.24 -7.72 2.16
N GLY A 57 -14.86 -7.92 0.90
CA GLY A 57 -15.41 -7.19 -0.24
C GLY A 57 -14.63 -5.93 -0.61
N LYS A 58 -13.34 -5.86 -0.24
CA LYS A 58 -12.43 -4.75 -0.59
C LYS A 58 -12.45 -4.42 -2.07
N SER A 59 -12.17 -5.40 -2.93
CA SER A 59 -12.12 -5.21 -4.39
C SER A 59 -13.44 -4.70 -4.96
N THR A 60 -14.58 -5.19 -4.43
CA THR A 60 -15.90 -4.70 -4.85
C THR A 60 -16.11 -3.26 -4.40
N LEU A 61 -15.66 -2.90 -3.21
CA LEU A 61 -15.78 -1.52 -2.72
C LEU A 61 -14.86 -0.57 -3.48
N VAL A 62 -13.63 -0.99 -3.82
CA VAL A 62 -12.71 -0.25 -4.69
C VAL A 62 -13.33 -0.01 -6.06
N ASP A 63 -13.97 -1.02 -6.65
CA ASP A 63 -14.70 -0.92 -7.92
C ASP A 63 -15.83 0.14 -7.84
N GLN A 64 -16.64 0.11 -6.78
CA GLN A 64 -17.72 1.08 -6.60
C GLN A 64 -17.21 2.51 -6.35
N LEU A 65 -16.16 2.66 -5.55
CA LEU A 65 -15.51 3.97 -5.34
C LEU A 65 -14.90 4.49 -6.66
N ALA A 66 -14.25 3.63 -7.44
CA ALA A 66 -13.72 4.01 -8.75
C ALA A 66 -14.85 4.51 -9.67
N LYS A 67 -15.97 3.79 -9.75
CA LYS A 67 -17.16 4.21 -10.50
C LYS A 67 -17.72 5.54 -10.00
N HIS A 68 -17.73 5.76 -8.69
CA HIS A 68 -18.19 7.00 -8.08
C HIS A 68 -17.31 8.19 -8.50
N TYR A 69 -16.00 8.10 -8.31
CA TYR A 69 -15.08 9.17 -8.66
C TYR A 69 -14.96 9.41 -10.17
N ARG A 70 -15.16 8.38 -10.99
CA ARG A 70 -15.23 8.55 -12.45
C ARG A 70 -16.45 9.34 -12.91
N LYS A 71 -17.57 9.28 -12.19
CA LYS A 71 -18.73 10.14 -12.46
C LYS A 71 -18.44 11.62 -12.17
N GLU A 72 -17.44 11.91 -11.37
CA GLU A 72 -16.94 13.26 -11.08
C GLU A 72 -15.73 13.64 -11.98
N ASP A 73 -15.54 12.92 -13.10
CA ASP A 73 -14.45 13.11 -14.05
C ASP A 73 -13.04 12.95 -13.48
N GLN A 74 -12.88 12.39 -12.25
CA GLN A 74 -11.58 12.13 -11.66
C GLN A 74 -10.91 10.90 -12.26
N THR A 75 -9.61 10.96 -12.50
CA THR A 75 -8.81 9.82 -12.97
C THR A 75 -8.30 8.98 -11.82
N VAL A 76 -8.41 7.65 -11.94
CA VAL A 76 -8.16 6.70 -10.85
C VAL A 76 -7.05 5.72 -11.20
N GLY A 77 -6.06 5.58 -10.31
CA GLY A 77 -5.09 4.49 -10.31
C GLY A 77 -5.45 3.48 -9.22
N ILE A 78 -5.48 2.20 -9.54
CA ILE A 78 -5.73 1.12 -8.57
C ILE A 78 -4.51 0.21 -8.50
N VAL A 79 -3.98 0.04 -7.30
CA VAL A 79 -2.92 -0.93 -6.99
C VAL A 79 -3.54 -2.01 -6.13
N ALA A 80 -3.83 -3.16 -6.73
CA ALA A 80 -4.32 -4.33 -6.03
C ALA A 80 -3.14 -5.22 -5.63
N VAL A 81 -2.96 -5.41 -4.34
CA VAL A 81 -1.91 -6.27 -3.80
C VAL A 81 -2.49 -7.66 -3.59
N ASP A 82 -1.97 -8.63 -4.32
CA ASP A 82 -2.43 -10.02 -4.28
C ASP A 82 -1.42 -10.95 -3.60
N PRO A 83 -1.88 -12.02 -2.93
CA PRO A 83 -0.96 -13.06 -2.47
C PRO A 83 -0.25 -13.69 -3.68
N THR A 84 1.02 -14.02 -3.50
CA THR A 84 1.79 -14.70 -4.53
C THR A 84 1.22 -16.10 -4.78
N SER A 85 0.92 -16.40 -6.04
CA SER A 85 0.58 -17.78 -6.42
C SER A 85 1.76 -18.72 -6.13
N PRO A 86 1.56 -19.79 -5.35
CA PRO A 86 2.62 -20.76 -5.07
C PRO A 86 3.11 -21.50 -6.33
N TYR A 87 2.33 -21.49 -7.42
CA TYR A 87 2.64 -22.18 -8.65
C TYR A 87 3.31 -21.31 -9.70
N THR A 88 2.95 -20.04 -9.80
CA THR A 88 3.42 -19.16 -10.88
C THR A 88 4.35 -18.05 -10.39
N GLY A 89 4.44 -17.83 -9.09
CA GLY A 89 5.20 -16.71 -8.48
C GLY A 89 4.66 -15.31 -8.85
N GLY A 90 3.51 -15.25 -9.54
CA GLY A 90 2.83 -13.99 -9.92
C GLY A 90 1.58 -13.73 -9.10
N ALA A 91 0.98 -12.55 -9.26
CA ALA A 91 -0.30 -12.20 -8.66
C ALA A 91 -1.40 -13.17 -9.12
N ILE A 92 -2.28 -13.55 -8.20
CA ILE A 92 -3.45 -14.35 -8.55
C ILE A 92 -4.40 -13.44 -9.32
N LEU A 93 -4.67 -13.75 -10.59
CA LEU A 93 -5.45 -12.92 -11.54
C LEU A 93 -6.90 -12.64 -11.14
N GLY A 94 -7.31 -13.00 -9.92
CA GLY A 94 -8.70 -12.87 -9.45
C GLY A 94 -9.27 -11.46 -9.52
N ASP A 95 -8.46 -10.45 -9.20
CA ASP A 95 -8.94 -9.06 -9.15
C ASP A 95 -9.10 -8.43 -10.54
N ARG A 96 -8.27 -8.83 -11.50
CA ARG A 96 -8.46 -8.40 -12.91
C ARG A 96 -9.79 -8.88 -13.48
N ILE A 97 -10.25 -10.08 -13.10
CA ILE A 97 -11.53 -10.62 -13.56
C ILE A 97 -12.70 -9.87 -12.92
N ARG A 98 -12.56 -9.41 -11.68
CA ARG A 98 -13.61 -8.69 -10.95
C ARG A 98 -13.78 -7.24 -11.42
N MET A 99 -12.73 -6.63 -11.96
CA MET A 99 -12.73 -5.23 -12.43
C MET A 99 -12.82 -5.13 -13.95
N GLN A 100 -13.40 -6.14 -14.63
CA GLN A 100 -13.56 -6.15 -16.10
C GLN A 100 -14.41 -4.99 -16.64
N ASP A 101 -15.33 -4.47 -15.84
CA ASP A 101 -16.19 -3.33 -16.20
C ASP A 101 -15.38 -2.05 -16.51
N HIS A 102 -14.15 -1.95 -16.05
CA HIS A 102 -13.27 -0.80 -16.31
C HIS A 102 -12.38 -0.95 -17.55
N TYR A 103 -12.47 -2.11 -18.24
CA TYR A 103 -11.74 -2.30 -19.49
C TYR A 103 -12.28 -1.33 -20.55
N GLY A 104 -11.44 -0.37 -20.94
CA GLY A 104 -11.80 0.64 -21.95
C GLY A 104 -12.02 2.05 -21.39
N ASP A 105 -12.08 2.24 -20.07
CA ASP A 105 -12.07 3.59 -19.49
C ASP A 105 -10.63 4.11 -19.37
N PRO A 106 -10.21 5.11 -20.19
CA PRO A 106 -8.85 5.66 -20.11
C PRO A 106 -8.58 6.39 -18.80
N GLY A 107 -9.63 6.75 -18.06
CA GLY A 107 -9.53 7.37 -16.74
C GLY A 107 -9.14 6.40 -15.63
N ILE A 108 -9.21 5.08 -15.86
CA ILE A 108 -8.86 4.07 -14.85
C ILE A 108 -7.62 3.29 -15.28
N TYR A 109 -6.68 3.14 -14.35
CA TYR A 109 -5.52 2.27 -14.52
C TYR A 109 -5.43 1.28 -13.36
N ILE A 110 -5.34 -0.01 -13.65
CA ILE A 110 -5.30 -1.09 -12.65
C ILE A 110 -3.99 -1.85 -12.75
N ARG A 111 -3.31 -2.01 -11.62
CA ARG A 111 -2.11 -2.84 -11.48
C ARG A 111 -2.27 -3.83 -10.34
N SER A 112 -2.21 -5.13 -10.66
CA SER A 112 -2.07 -6.17 -9.64
C SER A 112 -0.59 -6.42 -9.36
N MET A 113 -0.22 -6.43 -8.08
CA MET A 113 1.14 -6.67 -7.60
C MET A 113 1.17 -7.93 -6.74
N ALA A 114 2.22 -8.74 -6.87
CA ALA A 114 2.39 -9.96 -6.11
C ALA A 114 3.34 -9.77 -4.92
N THR A 115 3.04 -10.42 -3.79
CA THR A 115 3.87 -10.36 -2.57
C THR A 115 5.27 -10.94 -2.73
N ARG A 116 5.50 -11.82 -3.68
CA ARG A 116 6.78 -12.49 -4.06
C ARG A 116 7.69 -12.91 -2.89
N GLY A 117 7.13 -13.10 -1.69
CA GLY A 117 7.84 -13.60 -0.51
C GLY A 117 8.92 -12.69 0.07
N CYS A 118 9.00 -11.44 -0.33
CA CYS A 118 9.96 -10.47 0.21
C CYS A 118 9.33 -9.70 1.37
N LEU A 119 9.76 -9.94 2.60
CA LEU A 119 9.44 -9.12 3.77
C LEU A 119 9.81 -7.64 3.48
N GLY A 120 8.84 -6.73 3.58
CA GLY A 120 8.99 -5.29 3.33
C GLY A 120 9.07 -4.87 1.85
N GLY A 121 9.39 -5.79 0.93
CA GLY A 121 9.56 -5.48 -0.49
C GLY A 121 8.26 -5.08 -1.20
N LEU A 122 7.11 -5.53 -0.70
CA LEU A 122 5.81 -5.24 -1.27
C LEU A 122 5.34 -3.83 -0.96
N ALA A 123 5.45 -3.39 0.30
CA ALA A 123 5.09 -2.03 0.71
C ALA A 123 5.87 -1.00 -0.10
N ARG A 124 7.19 -1.22 -0.27
CA ARG A 124 8.03 -0.37 -1.12
C ARG A 124 7.61 -0.38 -2.58
N ALA A 125 7.44 -1.56 -3.20
CA ALA A 125 7.05 -1.64 -4.60
C ALA A 125 5.68 -0.99 -4.85
N THR A 126 4.76 -1.10 -3.89
CA THR A 126 3.46 -0.42 -3.88
C THR A 126 3.63 1.09 -3.80
N ALA A 127 4.48 1.59 -2.91
CA ALA A 127 4.80 3.01 -2.79
C ALA A 127 5.43 3.58 -4.06
N ASP A 128 6.35 2.83 -4.69
CA ASP A 128 6.98 3.21 -5.95
C ASP A 128 5.99 3.23 -7.11
N ALA A 129 5.07 2.25 -7.18
CA ALA A 129 3.98 2.23 -8.15
C ALA A 129 3.01 3.39 -7.95
N ALA A 130 2.65 3.73 -6.71
CA ALA A 130 1.84 4.91 -6.39
C ALA A 130 2.54 6.21 -6.82
N THR A 131 3.85 6.33 -6.60
CA THR A 131 4.66 7.47 -7.08
C THR A 131 4.60 7.61 -8.60
N VAL A 132 4.67 6.51 -9.34
CA VAL A 132 4.57 6.52 -10.81
C VAL A 132 3.17 6.93 -11.27
N LEU A 133 2.11 6.45 -10.60
CA LEU A 133 0.72 6.81 -10.89
C LEU A 133 0.46 8.30 -10.62
N ASP A 134 0.94 8.84 -9.49
CA ASP A 134 0.83 10.26 -9.16
C ASP A 134 1.54 11.13 -10.23
N ALA A 135 2.78 10.79 -10.56
CA ALA A 135 3.53 11.50 -11.61
C ALA A 135 2.88 11.40 -13.00
N SER A 136 2.05 10.39 -13.25
CA SER A 136 1.27 10.25 -14.48
C SER A 136 0.03 11.16 -14.55
N GLY A 137 -0.27 11.88 -13.44
CA GLY A 137 -1.40 12.79 -13.36
C GLY A 137 -2.72 12.13 -12.97
N ARG A 138 -2.70 11.01 -12.24
CA ARG A 138 -3.91 10.45 -11.63
C ARG A 138 -4.34 11.33 -10.46
N ASP A 139 -5.65 11.60 -10.37
CA ASP A 139 -6.22 12.42 -9.30
C ASP A 139 -6.35 11.61 -8.00
N LEU A 140 -6.62 10.32 -8.13
CA LEU A 140 -6.83 9.39 -7.03
C LEU A 140 -6.05 8.10 -7.24
N ILE A 141 -5.43 7.60 -6.17
CA ILE A 141 -4.77 6.30 -6.14
C ILE A 141 -5.38 5.47 -5.01
N MET A 142 -5.96 4.32 -5.35
CA MET A 142 -6.46 3.37 -4.36
C MET A 142 -5.51 2.19 -4.24
N ILE A 143 -5.12 1.86 -3.00
CA ILE A 143 -4.26 0.73 -2.68
C ILE A 143 -5.11 -0.27 -1.91
N GLU A 144 -5.33 -1.44 -2.51
CA GLU A 144 -6.05 -2.56 -1.89
C GLU A 144 -5.05 -3.59 -1.37
N THR A 145 -5.15 -3.94 -0.07
CA THR A 145 -4.31 -4.98 0.54
C THR A 145 -4.97 -6.37 0.48
N VAL A 146 -4.15 -7.42 0.67
CA VAL A 146 -4.62 -8.82 0.66
C VAL A 146 -5.58 -9.16 1.80
N GLY A 147 -5.40 -8.55 2.96
CA GLY A 147 -6.16 -8.88 4.15
C GLY A 147 -5.49 -9.91 5.07
N VAL A 148 -4.20 -10.23 4.86
CA VAL A 148 -3.45 -11.18 5.70
C VAL A 148 -2.00 -10.72 5.90
N GLY A 149 -1.60 -10.43 7.14
CA GLY A 149 -0.21 -10.22 7.51
C GLY A 149 0.16 -8.82 8.00
N GLN A 150 1.46 -8.64 8.27
CA GLN A 150 2.04 -7.40 8.79
C GLN A 150 2.12 -6.30 7.70
N ASP A 151 2.31 -6.73 6.44
CA ASP A 151 2.46 -5.82 5.28
C ASP A 151 1.23 -4.94 5.05
N GLU A 152 0.06 -5.32 5.59
CA GLU A 152 -1.18 -4.53 5.50
C GLU A 152 -1.06 -3.19 6.21
N VAL A 153 -0.47 -3.20 7.41
CA VAL A 153 -0.28 -1.99 8.21
C VAL A 153 0.68 -1.04 7.47
N ASP A 154 1.77 -1.59 6.93
CA ASP A 154 2.80 -0.81 6.24
C ASP A 154 2.28 -0.21 4.93
N ILE A 155 1.43 -0.95 4.19
CA ILE A 155 0.81 -0.45 2.96
C ILE A 155 -0.21 0.64 3.26
N VAL A 156 -1.02 0.45 4.31
CA VAL A 156 -2.05 1.43 4.69
C VAL A 156 -1.44 2.74 5.21
N ARG A 157 -0.27 2.67 5.86
CA ARG A 157 0.48 3.86 6.30
C ARG A 157 1.02 4.72 5.15
N LEU A 158 1.10 4.18 3.93
CA LEU A 158 1.44 4.96 2.74
C LEU A 158 0.31 5.86 2.26
N ALA A 159 -0.90 5.69 2.80
CA ALA A 159 -2.10 6.36 2.34
C ALA A 159 -2.35 7.69 3.08
N ASP A 160 -2.95 8.63 2.37
CA ASP A 160 -3.48 9.87 2.96
C ASP A 160 -4.73 9.59 3.78
N VAL A 161 -5.53 8.59 3.36
CA VAL A 161 -6.74 8.14 4.04
C VAL A 161 -6.73 6.62 4.16
N SER A 162 -6.86 6.12 5.38
CA SER A 162 -6.83 4.69 5.71
C SER A 162 -8.23 4.18 6.04
N ILE A 163 -8.73 3.24 5.23
CA ILE A 163 -10.06 2.63 5.38
C ILE A 163 -9.92 1.19 5.85
N VAL A 164 -10.53 0.88 6.99
CA VAL A 164 -10.59 -0.49 7.54
C VAL A 164 -11.97 -1.07 7.32
N ILE A 165 -12.02 -2.19 6.59
CA ILE A 165 -13.27 -2.84 6.19
C ILE A 165 -13.52 -4.09 7.03
N LEU A 166 -14.67 -4.11 7.67
CA LEU A 166 -15.18 -5.17 8.53
C LEU A 166 -16.47 -5.75 7.93
N VAL A 167 -16.81 -6.97 8.29
CA VAL A 167 -18.05 -7.62 7.84
C VAL A 167 -18.71 -8.40 8.98
N PRO A 168 -20.04 -8.46 9.01
CA PRO A 168 -20.74 -9.29 9.98
C PRO A 168 -20.45 -10.78 9.79
N GLY A 169 -20.38 -11.53 10.90
CA GLY A 169 -20.35 -13.00 10.88
C GLY A 169 -18.95 -13.64 10.80
N MET A 170 -17.89 -12.87 10.74
CA MET A 170 -16.53 -13.38 10.92
C MET A 170 -16.16 -13.27 12.41
N GLY A 171 -16.58 -14.27 13.20
CA GLY A 171 -16.67 -14.23 14.67
C GLY A 171 -15.38 -13.96 15.46
N ASP A 172 -14.21 -14.11 14.86
CA ASP A 172 -12.91 -13.76 15.46
C ASP A 172 -12.29 -12.48 14.87
N ASP A 173 -12.95 -11.84 13.89
CA ASP A 173 -12.32 -10.76 13.10
C ASP A 173 -12.13 -9.47 13.90
N VAL A 174 -13.04 -9.17 14.83
CA VAL A 174 -12.86 -7.99 15.68
C VAL A 174 -11.74 -8.23 16.70
N GLN A 175 -11.54 -9.47 17.16
CA GLN A 175 -10.39 -9.84 18.01
C GLN A 175 -9.12 -10.02 17.19
N THR A 176 -9.23 -10.38 15.91
CA THR A 176 -8.11 -10.52 14.97
C THR A 176 -7.69 -9.18 14.38
N ILE A 177 -8.52 -8.13 14.49
CA ILE A 177 -8.08 -6.76 14.24
C ILE A 177 -7.01 -6.43 15.27
N LYS A 178 -5.77 -6.75 14.91
CA LYS A 178 -4.60 -6.44 15.71
C LYS A 178 -4.71 -4.98 16.15
N ALA A 179 -4.39 -4.68 17.40
CA ALA A 179 -4.49 -3.33 17.97
C ALA A 179 -3.94 -2.23 17.04
N GLY A 180 -2.88 -2.53 16.26
CA GLY A 180 -2.30 -1.60 15.28
C GLY A 180 -3.22 -1.20 14.12
N ILE A 181 -4.15 -2.05 13.68
CA ILE A 181 -5.08 -1.68 12.58
C ILE A 181 -6.13 -0.68 13.07
N MET A 182 -6.55 -0.78 14.34
CA MET A 182 -7.48 0.18 14.93
C MET A 182 -6.88 1.58 15.08
N GLU A 183 -5.57 1.65 15.31
CA GLU A 183 -4.86 2.91 15.49
C GLU A 183 -4.64 3.66 14.17
N ILE A 184 -4.55 2.93 13.04
CA ILE A 184 -4.28 3.52 11.72
C ILE A 184 -5.55 3.85 10.94
N ALA A 185 -6.74 3.40 11.39
CA ALA A 185 -7.99 3.65 10.67
C ALA A 185 -8.40 5.12 10.76
N ASP A 186 -8.56 5.76 9.61
CA ASP A 186 -9.19 7.08 9.51
C ASP A 186 -10.70 6.96 9.30
N ILE A 187 -11.15 5.85 8.70
CA ILE A 187 -12.57 5.53 8.47
C ILE A 187 -12.77 4.02 8.68
N PHE A 188 -13.84 3.64 9.36
CA PHE A 188 -14.30 2.25 9.43
C PHE A 188 -15.45 2.02 8.46
N VAL A 189 -15.41 0.89 7.76
CA VAL A 189 -16.51 0.45 6.89
C VAL A 189 -17.03 -0.90 7.40
N ILE A 190 -18.34 -0.98 7.62
CA ILE A 190 -19.03 -2.26 7.82
C ILE A 190 -19.66 -2.64 6.49
N ASN A 191 -18.95 -3.46 5.70
CA ASN A 191 -19.48 -3.96 4.44
C ASN A 191 -20.38 -5.18 4.65
N LYS A 192 -21.22 -5.48 3.66
CA LYS A 192 -22.28 -6.50 3.77
C LYS A 192 -23.20 -6.21 4.96
N SER A 193 -23.52 -4.93 5.15
CA SER A 193 -24.31 -4.45 6.28
C SER A 193 -25.79 -4.90 6.23
N ASP A 194 -26.21 -5.49 5.13
CA ASP A 194 -27.47 -6.21 4.92
C ASP A 194 -27.53 -7.52 5.73
N ARG A 195 -26.38 -8.05 6.19
CA ARG A 195 -26.33 -9.28 6.94
C ARG A 195 -26.60 -9.06 8.42
N GLU A 196 -27.16 -10.09 9.04
CA GLU A 196 -27.35 -10.13 10.50
C GLU A 196 -26.00 -9.95 11.22
N GLY A 197 -25.99 -9.14 12.28
CA GLY A 197 -24.80 -8.87 13.09
C GLY A 197 -24.07 -7.56 12.76
N ALA A 198 -24.47 -6.80 11.74
CA ALA A 198 -23.84 -5.51 11.40
C ALA A 198 -23.84 -4.52 12.58
N GLU A 199 -24.95 -4.45 13.33
CA GLU A 199 -25.07 -3.60 14.52
C GLU A 199 -24.21 -4.07 15.69
N ARG A 200 -23.93 -5.35 15.78
CA ARG A 200 -22.99 -5.88 16.77
C ARG A 200 -21.56 -5.42 16.45
N VAL A 201 -21.13 -5.56 15.20
CA VAL A 201 -19.82 -5.08 14.73
C VAL A 201 -19.67 -3.58 15.00
N GLU A 202 -20.71 -2.78 14.72
CA GLU A 202 -20.69 -1.34 15.00
C GLU A 202 -20.48 -1.05 16.49
N ARG A 203 -21.20 -1.73 17.38
CA ARG A 203 -21.03 -1.56 18.84
C ARG A 203 -19.62 -1.94 19.28
N GLU A 204 -19.06 -3.01 18.74
CA GLU A 204 -17.71 -3.45 19.05
C GLU A 204 -16.65 -2.42 18.60
N ILE A 205 -16.79 -1.84 17.39
CA ILE A 205 -15.90 -0.75 16.91
C ILE A 205 -16.02 0.45 17.86
N ARG A 206 -17.24 0.90 18.20
CA ARG A 206 -17.44 2.05 19.10
C ARG A 206 -16.86 1.80 20.50
N ALA A 207 -16.97 0.59 21.02
CA ALA A 207 -16.35 0.21 22.28
C ALA A 207 -14.81 0.30 22.20
N MET A 208 -14.21 -0.20 21.13
CA MET A 208 -12.75 -0.10 20.93
C MET A 208 -12.30 1.35 20.74
N GLN A 209 -13.02 2.17 19.97
CA GLN A 209 -12.73 3.60 19.82
C GLN A 209 -12.74 4.33 21.17
N SER A 210 -13.63 3.96 22.10
CA SER A 210 -13.69 4.56 23.42
C SER A 210 -12.50 4.22 24.32
N LEU A 211 -11.79 3.11 24.01
CA LEU A 211 -10.60 2.66 24.75
C LEU A 211 -9.30 3.15 24.10
N ALA A 212 -9.35 3.49 22.81
CA ALA A 212 -8.17 3.95 22.07
C ALA A 212 -7.83 5.40 22.43
N THR A 213 -6.57 5.64 22.76
CA THR A 213 -6.06 7.01 22.97
C THR A 213 -5.48 7.50 21.64
N ARG A 214 -6.23 8.30 20.89
CA ARG A 214 -5.70 8.99 19.71
C ARG A 214 -5.07 10.31 20.09
N ASN A 215 -3.98 10.64 19.43
CA ASN A 215 -3.28 11.92 19.62
C ASN A 215 -3.93 13.08 18.82
N ASP A 216 -4.83 12.74 17.91
CA ASP A 216 -5.64 13.68 17.14
C ASP A 216 -7.06 13.77 17.69
N ARG A 217 -7.79 14.83 17.31
CA ARG A 217 -9.20 15.01 17.70
C ARG A 217 -10.18 14.36 16.73
N TRP A 218 -9.68 13.58 15.77
CA TRP A 218 -10.51 12.88 14.81
C TRP A 218 -11.12 11.63 15.42
N THR A 219 -12.43 11.53 15.32
CA THR A 219 -13.12 10.27 15.62
C THR A 219 -13.49 9.60 14.31
N PRO A 220 -12.87 8.46 13.95
CA PRO A 220 -13.14 7.78 12.70
C PRO A 220 -14.63 7.44 12.55
N PRO A 221 -15.31 7.91 11.50
CA PRO A 221 -16.69 7.53 11.25
C PRO A 221 -16.81 6.05 10.90
N ILE A 222 -18.01 5.50 11.14
CA ILE A 222 -18.38 4.14 10.76
C ILE A 222 -19.40 4.24 9.63
N VAL A 223 -19.03 3.79 8.44
CA VAL A 223 -19.91 3.79 7.26
C VAL A 223 -20.40 2.37 6.99
N LYS A 224 -21.71 2.21 6.81
CA LYS A 224 -22.33 0.93 6.43
C LYS A 224 -22.45 0.84 4.91
N THR A 225 -21.99 -0.26 4.32
CA THR A 225 -22.04 -0.47 2.88
C THR A 225 -22.57 -1.85 2.52
N VAL A 226 -23.19 -1.94 1.33
CA VAL A 226 -23.44 -3.18 0.60
C VAL A 226 -22.81 -2.98 -0.78
N ALA A 227 -21.48 -3.26 -0.84
CA ALA A 227 -20.69 -2.93 -2.01
C ALA A 227 -21.18 -3.60 -3.30
N SER A 228 -21.78 -4.81 -3.22
CA SER A 228 -22.39 -5.48 -4.38
C SER A 228 -23.54 -4.70 -5.02
N GLU A 229 -24.19 -3.82 -4.26
CA GLU A 229 -25.34 -3.00 -4.69
C GLU A 229 -24.98 -1.51 -4.83
N GLY A 230 -23.72 -1.14 -4.51
CA GLY A 230 -23.27 0.24 -4.49
C GLY A 230 -23.83 1.07 -3.34
N MET A 231 -24.56 0.46 -2.40
CA MET A 231 -25.11 1.16 -1.24
C MET A 231 -24.00 1.60 -0.28
N GLY A 232 -24.10 2.82 0.23
CA GLY A 232 -23.14 3.41 1.16
C GLY A 232 -21.86 3.92 0.48
N THR A 233 -21.73 3.84 -0.86
CA THR A 233 -20.53 4.29 -1.58
C THR A 233 -20.40 5.80 -1.57
N ALA A 234 -21.50 6.54 -1.76
CA ALA A 234 -21.51 8.00 -1.70
C ALA A 234 -21.18 8.50 -0.29
N GLU A 235 -21.79 7.89 0.72
CA GLU A 235 -21.52 8.19 2.14
C GLU A 235 -20.06 7.93 2.52
N LEU A 236 -19.44 6.91 1.93
CA LEU A 236 -18.02 6.64 2.12
C LEU A 236 -17.16 7.70 1.43
N ALA A 237 -17.51 8.12 0.22
CA ALA A 237 -16.82 9.22 -0.46
C ALA A 237 -16.93 10.54 0.32
N ASP A 238 -18.12 10.83 0.88
CA ASP A 238 -18.32 11.99 1.76
C ASP A 238 -17.47 11.89 3.04
N ALA A 239 -17.37 10.71 3.64
CA ALA A 239 -16.52 10.49 4.81
C ALA A 239 -15.03 10.72 4.51
N ILE A 240 -14.56 10.31 3.32
CA ILE A 240 -13.19 10.57 2.84
C ILE A 240 -12.98 12.08 2.70
N ALA A 241 -13.89 12.79 2.02
CA ALA A 241 -13.80 14.23 1.83
C ALA A 241 -13.83 15.00 3.18
N ASN A 242 -14.67 14.56 4.11
CA ASN A 242 -14.74 15.16 5.46
C ASN A 242 -13.44 14.98 6.24
N TYR A 243 -12.76 13.84 6.10
CA TYR A 243 -11.46 13.64 6.74
C TYR A 243 -10.38 14.52 6.13
N GLU A 244 -10.33 14.62 4.79
CA GLU A 244 -9.41 15.53 4.10
C GLU A 244 -9.61 16.99 4.52
N ASP A 245 -10.87 17.43 4.64
CA ASP A 245 -11.21 18.77 5.10
C ASP A 245 -10.84 18.99 6.57
N TYR A 246 -10.99 17.97 7.42
CA TYR A 246 -10.49 18.01 8.79
C TYR A 246 -8.98 18.24 8.82
N LEU A 247 -8.20 17.46 8.05
CA LEU A 247 -6.75 17.61 7.99
C LEU A 247 -6.33 19.02 7.52
N LYS A 248 -7.05 19.59 6.55
CA LYS A 248 -6.79 20.96 6.07
C LYS A 248 -7.11 22.00 7.13
N LYS A 249 -8.27 21.91 7.78
CA LYS A 249 -8.72 22.86 8.83
C LYS A 249 -7.80 22.87 10.04
N GLU A 250 -7.33 21.71 10.45
CA GLU A 250 -6.42 21.56 11.60
C GLU A 250 -4.94 21.76 11.21
N ASN A 251 -4.63 22.08 9.95
CA ASN A 251 -3.26 22.20 9.42
C ASN A 251 -2.40 20.93 9.62
N LEU A 252 -3.02 19.76 9.56
CA LEU A 252 -2.37 18.47 9.80
C LEU A 252 -1.81 17.81 8.54
N VAL A 253 -2.18 18.29 7.34
CA VAL A 253 -1.74 17.69 6.05
C VAL A 253 -0.21 17.58 5.99
N PHE A 254 0.50 18.69 6.27
CA PHE A 254 1.96 18.68 6.22
C PHE A 254 2.57 17.76 7.27
N LYS A 255 2.01 17.75 8.48
CA LYS A 255 2.47 16.85 9.57
C LYS A 255 2.32 15.39 9.17
N LYS A 256 1.14 14.98 8.66
CA LYS A 256 0.87 13.62 8.19
C LYS A 256 1.82 13.22 7.06
N ASN A 257 2.05 14.11 6.10
CA ASN A 257 3.01 13.87 5.01
C ASN A 257 4.43 13.67 5.53
N VAL A 258 4.86 14.45 6.52
CA VAL A 258 6.19 14.29 7.15
C VAL A 258 6.30 12.94 7.85
N GLU A 259 5.28 12.53 8.61
CA GLU A 259 5.24 11.24 9.30
C GLU A 259 5.29 10.07 8.29
N ASN A 260 4.50 10.11 7.22
CA ASN A 260 4.52 9.12 6.16
C ASN A 260 5.90 9.04 5.47
N TRP A 261 6.51 10.20 5.16
CA TRP A 261 7.85 10.24 4.56
C TRP A 261 8.93 9.75 5.52
N GLN A 262 8.81 10.02 6.81
CA GLN A 262 9.75 9.55 7.82
C GLN A 262 9.76 8.02 7.87
N GLU A 263 8.61 7.37 7.93
CA GLU A 263 8.50 5.91 7.89
C GLU A 263 9.07 5.35 6.58
N ARG A 264 8.68 5.94 5.44
CA ARG A 264 9.16 5.52 4.13
C ARG A 264 10.68 5.66 3.99
N LEU A 265 11.29 6.73 4.51
CA LEU A 265 12.74 6.92 4.50
C LEU A 265 13.46 5.86 5.32
N VAL A 266 12.91 5.46 6.48
CA VAL A 266 13.49 4.38 7.30
C VAL A 266 13.51 3.06 6.52
N GLU A 267 12.40 2.72 5.84
CA GLU A 267 12.33 1.51 5.01
C GLU A 267 13.32 1.59 3.82
N MET A 268 13.38 2.73 3.13
CA MET A 268 14.32 2.93 2.02
C MET A 268 15.77 2.80 2.46
N LEU A 269 16.12 3.35 3.62
CA LEU A 269 17.47 3.23 4.22
C LEU A 269 17.77 1.78 4.59
N ARG A 270 16.83 1.08 5.25
CA ARG A 270 16.98 -0.34 5.59
C ARG A 270 17.25 -1.19 4.35
N ASP A 271 16.46 -1.01 3.30
CA ASP A 271 16.60 -1.72 2.04
C ASP A 271 17.95 -1.44 1.36
N ALA A 272 18.34 -0.17 1.28
CA ALA A 272 19.59 0.22 0.64
C ALA A 272 20.81 -0.33 1.40
N MET A 273 20.78 -0.31 2.73
CA MET A 273 21.85 -0.88 3.57
C MET A 273 21.93 -2.40 3.43
N LEU A 274 20.78 -3.08 3.43
CA LEU A 274 20.72 -4.54 3.26
C LEU A 274 21.23 -4.95 1.87
N GLU A 275 20.83 -4.25 0.81
CA GLU A 275 21.31 -4.49 -0.55
C GLU A 275 22.83 -4.31 -0.64
N LYS A 276 23.35 -3.21 -0.09
CA LYS A 276 24.80 -2.95 -0.04
C LYS A 276 25.54 -4.05 0.71
N ALA A 277 25.01 -4.50 1.84
CA ALA A 277 25.58 -5.59 2.64
C ALA A 277 25.59 -6.92 1.88
N ARG A 278 24.50 -7.26 1.18
CA ARG A 278 24.39 -8.48 0.36
C ARG A 278 25.36 -8.50 -0.80
N THR A 279 25.40 -7.41 -1.59
CA THR A 279 26.32 -7.27 -2.72
C THR A 279 27.76 -7.46 -2.27
N ARG A 280 28.12 -6.89 -1.13
CA ARG A 280 29.46 -7.05 -0.56
C ARG A 280 29.74 -8.50 -0.15
N MET A 281 28.83 -9.14 0.58
CA MET A 281 29.01 -10.55 0.96
C MET A 281 29.28 -11.43 -0.26
N GLU A 282 28.55 -11.21 -1.36
CA GLU A 282 28.73 -11.95 -2.61
C GLU A 282 30.09 -11.65 -3.26
N THR A 283 30.53 -10.39 -3.23
CA THR A 283 31.84 -9.96 -3.78
C THR A 283 32.99 -10.56 -3.00
N ASP A 284 32.87 -10.67 -1.68
CA ASP A 284 33.90 -11.26 -0.79
C ASP A 284 33.85 -12.81 -0.80
N GLY A 285 33.10 -13.44 -1.72
CA GLY A 285 32.97 -14.89 -1.86
C GLY A 285 32.14 -15.56 -0.76
N GLY A 286 31.42 -14.76 0.02
CA GLY A 286 30.49 -15.22 1.06
C GLY A 286 29.08 -15.41 0.51
N SER A 287 28.26 -16.12 1.26
CA SER A 287 26.80 -16.16 1.03
C SER A 287 26.10 -16.31 2.37
N LEU A 288 24.86 -15.81 2.45
CA LEU A 288 24.05 -16.00 3.67
C LEU A 288 23.98 -17.46 4.10
N ARG A 289 23.89 -18.39 3.12
CA ARG A 289 23.85 -19.83 3.38
C ARG A 289 25.16 -20.34 4.02
N ARG A 290 26.30 -19.87 3.53
CA ARG A 290 27.61 -20.23 4.08
C ARG A 290 27.75 -19.72 5.52
N TYR A 291 27.45 -18.44 5.75
CA TYR A 291 27.52 -17.86 7.09
C TYR A 291 26.54 -18.52 8.06
N ALA A 292 25.34 -18.85 7.61
CA ALA A 292 24.37 -19.60 8.42
C ALA A 292 24.90 -21.00 8.79
N ALA A 293 25.61 -21.68 7.89
CA ALA A 293 26.24 -22.97 8.18
C ALA A 293 27.37 -22.81 9.21
N GLU A 294 28.23 -21.81 9.08
CA GLU A 294 29.31 -21.53 10.05
C GLU A 294 28.75 -21.24 11.46
N ILE A 295 27.62 -20.53 11.55
CA ILE A 295 26.91 -20.26 12.81
C ILE A 295 26.30 -21.56 13.38
N ALA A 296 25.60 -22.33 12.54
CA ALA A 296 25.00 -23.61 12.96
C ALA A 296 26.02 -24.62 13.48
N GLU A 297 27.26 -24.58 12.95
CA GLU A 297 28.38 -25.41 13.38
C GLU A 297 29.14 -24.79 14.58
N HIS A 298 28.66 -23.68 15.16
CA HIS A 298 29.32 -22.93 16.25
C HIS A 298 30.76 -22.46 15.93
N LYS A 299 31.11 -22.33 14.64
CA LYS A 299 32.41 -21.84 14.19
C LYS A 299 32.51 -20.31 14.25
N ARG A 300 31.39 -19.61 14.26
CA ARG A 300 31.30 -18.16 14.25
C ARG A 300 30.07 -17.70 15.00
N ASP A 301 30.20 -16.63 15.78
CA ASP A 301 29.06 -16.04 16.45
C ASP A 301 28.31 -15.05 15.51
N PRO A 302 26.98 -14.98 15.58
CA PRO A 302 26.18 -14.16 14.67
C PRO A 302 26.38 -12.66 14.88
N TYR A 303 26.70 -12.21 16.09
CA TYR A 303 26.80 -10.79 16.41
C TYR A 303 28.07 -10.18 15.81
N SER A 304 29.22 -10.80 16.01
CA SER A 304 30.50 -10.38 15.40
C SER A 304 30.42 -10.41 13.87
N LEU A 305 29.76 -11.42 13.30
CA LEU A 305 29.54 -11.50 11.86
C LEU A 305 28.75 -10.31 11.32
N VAL A 306 27.63 -9.96 11.96
CA VAL A 306 26.82 -8.80 11.55
C VAL A 306 27.61 -7.51 11.65
N GLU A 307 28.35 -7.30 12.74
CA GLU A 307 29.22 -6.13 12.90
C GLU A 307 30.28 -6.03 11.80
N GLU A 308 30.90 -7.14 11.42
CA GLU A 308 31.90 -7.18 10.35
C GLU A 308 31.29 -6.80 9.00
N ILE A 309 30.12 -7.36 8.67
CA ILE A 309 29.40 -7.06 7.44
C ILE A 309 29.05 -5.57 7.37
N VAL A 310 28.51 -4.99 8.45
CA VAL A 310 28.12 -3.58 8.53
C VAL A 310 29.34 -2.66 8.44
N ARG A 311 30.38 -2.87 9.26
CA ARG A 311 31.63 -2.07 9.21
C ARG A 311 32.29 -2.13 7.83
N GLY A 312 32.23 -3.29 7.22
CA GLY A 312 32.75 -3.47 5.88
C GLY A 312 31.95 -2.67 4.84
N ALA A 313 30.66 -2.49 5.02
CA ALA A 313 29.82 -1.70 4.13
C ALA A 313 30.08 -0.18 4.22
N GLU A 314 30.61 0.31 5.35
CA GLU A 314 30.96 1.72 5.58
C GLU A 314 32.26 2.15 4.91
N ARG A 315 33.26 1.27 4.82
CA ARG A 315 34.64 1.61 4.36
C ARG A 315 34.77 1.89 2.87
N ASN A 316 33.79 1.63 2.04
CA ASN A 316 33.84 1.84 0.58
C ASN A 316 32.92 2.96 0.08
N GLY A 317 32.54 3.89 0.95
CA GLY A 317 31.72 5.08 0.63
C GLY A 317 32.51 6.39 0.63
N GLY A 318 33.84 6.31 0.54
CA GLY A 318 34.72 7.47 0.40
C GLY A 318 35.22 7.64 -1.03
#